data_466c9cbbd4d007ac20f698987a6ed045
#
_entry.id   466c9cbbd4d007ac20f698987a6ed045
#
_cell.length_a   1.000
_cell.length_b   1.000
_cell.length_c   1.000
_cell.angle_alpha   90.00
_cell.angle_beta   90.00
_cell.angle_gamma   90.00
#
_symmetry.space_group_name_H-M   'P 1'
#
loop_
_entity.id
_entity.type
_entity.pdbx_description
1 polymer ?
#
loop_
_entity_poly.entity_id
_entity_poly.type
_entity_poly.pdbx_seq_one_letter_code
_entity_poly.pdbx_strand_id
1 'polypeptide(L)'
;MRQLLLLLSFLLILSCENANKGTSSTSEPGLAYEAYDDMELDEIVLEETAPDTQATAQKIIKTGNLRFETPNMAATHAHILNIIKKTEGYIQNDNSGKESYGGVFQNLTVRVPTRNFQMALDEISKGVVYFDEKTISQKDVTEEFVDLNARLKAKRALEDRYINLLSKAKNVKEMLEIEGELAEIREEIEAKQGRLKYLQSQVSLSTLHIHFYKNEVATKVTNSYGSKMMNALKSGWNGVSVFFLGLLHLWPFLILLSVSTFFVRRWIKKKSK
;
A
#
# COMPACT_ATOMS: atom_id res chain seq x y z
N MET A 1 16.61 32.08 34.49
CA MET A 1 16.31 30.84 33.73
C MET A 1 16.62 30.93 32.22
N ARG A 2 16.54 32.10 31.56
CA ARG A 2 16.83 32.25 30.13
C ARG A 2 18.33 32.20 29.75
N GLN A 3 19.23 32.48 30.68
CA GLN A 3 20.69 32.41 30.45
C GLN A 3 21.27 30.99 30.66
N LEU A 4 20.58 30.13 31.43
CA LEU A 4 21.02 28.75 31.63
C LEU A 4 20.74 27.83 30.42
N LEU A 5 19.72 28.16 29.61
CA LEU A 5 19.36 27.42 28.39
C LEU A 5 20.30 27.71 27.22
N LEU A 6 20.95 28.88 27.18
CA LEU A 6 21.93 29.23 26.16
C LEU A 6 23.30 28.60 26.40
N LEU A 7 23.65 28.26 27.63
CA LEU A 7 24.89 27.56 27.98
C LEU A 7 24.81 26.05 27.70
N LEU A 8 23.62 25.46 27.72
CA LEU A 8 23.42 24.04 27.44
C LEU A 8 23.42 23.75 25.92
N SER A 9 23.11 24.74 25.09
CA SER A 9 23.12 24.64 23.62
C SER A 9 24.53 24.72 23.01
N PHE A 10 25.52 25.22 23.76
CA PHE A 10 26.89 25.41 23.26
C PHE A 10 27.80 24.18 23.50
N LEU A 11 27.35 23.19 24.31
CA LEU A 11 28.15 22.02 24.70
C LEU A 11 27.98 20.82 23.76
N LEU A 12 27.16 20.89 22.70
CA LEU A 12 26.84 19.76 21.79
C LEU A 12 27.54 19.82 20.43
N ILE A 13 28.50 20.72 20.20
CA ILE A 13 29.14 20.90 18.87
C ILE A 13 30.60 20.44 18.85
N LEU A 14 31.09 19.75 19.86
CA LEU A 14 32.48 19.28 19.91
C LEU A 14 32.54 17.78 20.14
N SER A 15 32.25 16.96 19.10
CA SER A 15 32.76 15.59 19.00
C SER A 15 32.41 14.99 17.65
N CYS A 16 33.28 15.10 16.68
CA CYS A 16 33.62 14.04 15.73
C CYS A 16 34.72 14.52 14.80
N GLU A 17 35.97 14.28 15.24
CA GLU A 17 37.11 14.22 14.33
C GLU A 17 37.91 13.00 14.73
N ASN A 18 37.89 11.98 13.90
CA ASN A 18 39.00 11.03 13.87
C ASN A 18 39.19 10.48 12.47
N ALA A 19 40.19 11.02 11.82
CA ALA A 19 40.82 10.53 10.63
C ALA A 19 41.63 9.27 10.99
N ASN A 20 41.52 8.23 10.22
CA ASN A 20 42.50 7.16 10.22
C ASN A 20 43.07 6.96 8.81
N LYS A 21 44.25 7.53 8.58
CA LYS A 21 45.22 7.19 7.53
C LYS A 21 45.93 5.91 7.98
N GLY A 22 45.85 4.87 7.20
CA GLY A 22 46.66 3.67 7.33
C GLY A 22 47.27 3.31 5.97
N THR A 23 48.42 3.89 5.68
CA THR A 23 49.34 3.45 4.64
C THR A 23 50.10 2.24 5.14
N SER A 24 50.09 1.13 4.42
CA SER A 24 51.15 0.13 4.53
C SER A 24 51.42 -0.49 3.17
N SER A 25 52.53 -0.08 2.64
CA SER A 25 53.33 -0.74 1.62
C SER A 25 53.88 -2.08 2.14
N THR A 26 53.65 -3.17 1.42
CA THR A 26 54.46 -4.35 1.58
C THR A 26 54.86 -4.87 0.21
N SER A 27 56.15 -4.98 0.09
CA SER A 27 57.01 -5.41 -0.99
C SER A 27 56.65 -6.82 -1.51
N GLU A 28 56.72 -6.94 -2.83
CA GLU A 28 56.79 -8.18 -3.58
C GLU A 28 58.12 -8.92 -3.28
N PRO A 29 58.16 -10.23 -3.28
CA PRO A 29 59.32 -10.99 -3.67
C PRO A 29 59.09 -11.54 -5.09
N GLY A 30 60.00 -11.15 -5.97
CA GLY A 30 60.12 -11.71 -7.31
C GLY A 30 60.42 -13.22 -7.27
N LEU A 31 59.67 -13.95 -8.06
CA LEU A 31 60.01 -15.34 -8.40
C LEU A 31 60.39 -15.37 -9.89
N ALA A 32 61.54 -15.97 -10.11
CA ALA A 32 62.22 -16.17 -11.37
C ALA A 32 61.36 -16.96 -12.36
N TYR A 33 61.26 -16.43 -13.57
CA TYR A 33 60.75 -17.18 -14.71
C TYR A 33 61.82 -18.18 -15.17
N GLU A 34 61.53 -19.47 -15.00
CA GLU A 34 62.20 -20.51 -15.78
C GLU A 34 61.41 -20.69 -17.07
N ALA A 35 62.15 -20.53 -18.15
CA ALA A 35 61.72 -20.80 -19.51
C ALA A 35 61.50 -22.31 -19.68
N TYR A 36 60.28 -22.72 -19.95
CA TYR A 36 59.97 -24.04 -20.47
C TYR A 36 59.78 -23.94 -21.99
N ASP A 37 60.55 -24.82 -22.62
CA ASP A 37 60.70 -25.11 -24.01
C ASP A 37 59.38 -25.38 -24.73
N ASP A 38 59.33 -25.03 -26.04
CA ASP A 38 58.23 -25.25 -26.94
C ASP A 38 57.68 -26.68 -26.91
N MET A 39 56.47 -26.89 -26.37
CA MET A 39 55.63 -28.01 -26.73
C MET A 39 54.52 -27.53 -27.63
N GLU A 40 54.59 -27.95 -28.85
CA GLU A 40 53.56 -27.87 -29.88
C GLU A 40 52.25 -28.43 -29.31
N LEU A 41 51.34 -27.53 -28.89
CA LEU A 41 50.01 -27.89 -28.49
C LEU A 41 49.14 -28.10 -29.72
N ASP A 42 48.86 -29.34 -30.02
CA ASP A 42 47.77 -29.75 -30.91
C ASP A 42 46.53 -28.96 -30.51
N GLU A 43 46.05 -28.19 -31.50
CA GLU A 43 44.82 -27.38 -31.38
C GLU A 43 43.64 -28.35 -31.24
N ILE A 44 43.32 -28.73 -30.01
CA ILE A 44 42.05 -29.39 -29.71
C ILE A 44 40.97 -28.33 -29.96
N VAL A 45 40.38 -28.34 -31.15
CA VAL A 45 39.14 -27.70 -31.44
C VAL A 45 38.08 -28.26 -30.50
N LEU A 46 37.94 -27.66 -29.32
CA LEU A 46 36.75 -27.85 -28.52
C LEU A 46 35.59 -27.29 -29.32
N GLU A 47 34.92 -28.18 -30.03
CA GLU A 47 33.60 -27.92 -30.55
C GLU A 47 32.73 -27.48 -29.36
N GLU A 48 32.61 -26.18 -29.18
CA GLU A 48 31.76 -25.54 -28.18
C GLU A 48 30.31 -25.92 -28.57
N THR A 49 29.92 -27.12 -28.19
CA THR A 49 28.49 -27.46 -28.18
C THR A 49 27.89 -26.51 -27.13
N ALA A 50 27.41 -25.35 -27.65
CA ALA A 50 26.57 -24.48 -26.90
C ALA A 50 25.51 -25.37 -26.22
N PRO A 51 25.38 -25.35 -24.87
CA PRO A 51 24.31 -26.10 -24.25
C PRO A 51 23.02 -25.57 -24.87
N ASP A 52 22.27 -26.48 -25.50
CA ASP A 52 20.91 -26.24 -25.93
C ASP A 52 20.11 -25.85 -24.65
N THR A 53 20.26 -24.59 -24.28
CA THR A 53 19.51 -23.98 -23.20
C THR A 53 18.11 -23.85 -23.77
N GLN A 54 17.35 -24.96 -23.67
CA GLN A 54 15.90 -24.88 -23.79
C GLN A 54 15.51 -23.75 -22.84
N ALA A 55 15.28 -22.58 -23.40
CA ALA A 55 14.89 -21.39 -22.69
C ALA A 55 13.57 -21.71 -22.00
N THR A 56 13.68 -22.24 -20.79
CA THR A 56 12.53 -22.54 -19.95
C THR A 56 11.80 -21.22 -19.79
N ALA A 57 10.60 -21.13 -20.37
CA ALA A 57 9.84 -19.88 -20.38
C ALA A 57 9.78 -19.33 -18.96
N GLN A 58 10.40 -18.17 -18.73
CA GLN A 58 10.50 -17.55 -17.41
C GLN A 58 9.13 -17.37 -16.79
N LYS A 59 9.01 -17.71 -15.53
CA LYS A 59 7.80 -17.55 -14.72
C LYS A 59 7.93 -16.30 -13.84
N ILE A 60 7.51 -15.15 -14.43
CA ILE A 60 7.65 -13.84 -13.78
C ILE A 60 6.30 -13.39 -13.23
N ILE A 61 6.26 -13.09 -11.95
CA ILE A 61 5.13 -12.42 -11.29
C ILE A 61 5.37 -10.92 -11.37
N LYS A 62 4.41 -10.17 -11.93
CA LYS A 62 4.45 -8.71 -12.00
C LYS A 62 3.40 -8.10 -11.08
N THR A 63 3.83 -7.14 -10.26
CA THR A 63 2.94 -6.40 -9.36
C THR A 63 3.25 -4.92 -9.51
N GLY A 64 2.21 -4.08 -9.63
CA GLY A 64 2.32 -2.63 -9.68
C GLY A 64 1.55 -2.00 -8.53
N ASN A 65 2.14 -1.02 -7.85
CA ASN A 65 1.48 -0.16 -6.87
C ASN A 65 1.49 1.26 -7.42
N LEU A 66 0.30 1.85 -7.55
CA LEU A 66 0.10 3.19 -8.06
C LEU A 66 -0.65 4.00 -7.00
N ARG A 67 -0.12 5.18 -6.65
CA ARG A 67 -0.80 6.14 -5.78
C ARG A 67 -0.75 7.52 -6.41
N PHE A 68 -1.89 8.20 -6.50
CA PHE A 68 -1.99 9.52 -7.09
C PHE A 68 -3.23 10.29 -6.64
N GLU A 69 -3.15 11.61 -6.72
CA GLU A 69 -4.30 12.49 -6.51
C GLU A 69 -5.07 12.70 -7.80
N THR A 70 -6.40 12.79 -7.69
CA THR A 70 -7.27 13.08 -8.83
C THR A 70 -8.27 14.20 -8.51
N PRO A 71 -8.55 15.09 -9.44
CA PRO A 71 -9.58 16.13 -9.27
C PRO A 71 -11.01 15.56 -9.32
N ASN A 72 -11.23 14.43 -10.00
CA ASN A 72 -12.55 13.84 -10.19
C ASN A 72 -12.52 12.33 -10.02
N MET A 73 -12.92 11.86 -8.84
CA MET A 73 -12.95 10.44 -8.48
C MET A 73 -13.78 9.59 -9.46
N ALA A 74 -15.00 10.05 -9.80
CA ALA A 74 -15.91 9.28 -10.66
C ALA A 74 -15.37 9.15 -12.10
N ALA A 75 -14.81 10.21 -12.65
CA ALA A 75 -14.22 10.19 -13.98
C ALA A 75 -12.99 9.28 -14.04
N THR A 76 -12.12 9.36 -13.02
CA THR A 76 -10.92 8.50 -12.93
C THR A 76 -11.31 7.03 -12.79
N HIS A 77 -12.27 6.72 -11.92
CA HIS A 77 -12.78 5.36 -11.77
C HIS A 77 -13.32 4.81 -13.10
N ALA A 78 -14.20 5.56 -13.78
CA ALA A 78 -14.75 5.15 -15.07
C ALA A 78 -13.67 4.96 -16.14
N HIS A 79 -12.65 5.82 -16.15
CA HIS A 79 -11.50 5.70 -17.06
C HIS A 79 -10.71 4.41 -16.80
N ILE A 80 -10.36 4.13 -15.54
CA ILE A 80 -9.68 2.89 -15.16
C ILE A 80 -10.49 1.66 -15.54
N LEU A 81 -11.81 1.66 -15.27
CA LEU A 81 -12.70 0.56 -15.67
C LEU A 81 -12.64 0.27 -17.18
N ASN A 82 -12.65 1.31 -18.00
CA ASN A 82 -12.56 1.18 -19.45
C ASN A 82 -11.22 0.59 -19.89
N ILE A 83 -10.11 1.01 -19.27
CA ILE A 83 -8.77 0.46 -19.56
C ILE A 83 -8.73 -1.01 -19.21
N ILE A 84 -9.23 -1.40 -18.03
CA ILE A 84 -9.23 -2.79 -17.57
C ILE A 84 -10.04 -3.69 -18.51
N LYS A 85 -11.19 -3.22 -18.99
CA LYS A 85 -11.97 -3.96 -20.01
C LYS A 85 -11.21 -4.13 -21.32
N LYS A 86 -10.53 -3.07 -21.79
CA LYS A 86 -9.70 -3.13 -23.03
C LYS A 86 -8.52 -4.07 -22.91
N THR A 87 -7.96 -4.20 -21.72
CA THR A 87 -6.78 -5.05 -21.45
C THR A 87 -7.16 -6.47 -21.01
N GLU A 88 -8.42 -6.87 -21.16
CA GLU A 88 -8.92 -8.20 -20.77
C GLU A 88 -8.73 -8.50 -19.28
N GLY A 89 -8.65 -7.46 -18.46
CA GLY A 89 -8.53 -7.57 -17.02
C GLY A 89 -9.88 -7.60 -16.31
N TYR A 90 -9.81 -7.81 -15.00
CA TYR A 90 -10.98 -7.69 -14.14
C TYR A 90 -10.60 -7.05 -12.80
N ILE A 91 -11.59 -6.50 -12.12
CA ILE A 91 -11.43 -5.94 -10.78
C ILE A 91 -11.65 -7.05 -9.78
N GLN A 92 -10.64 -7.29 -8.94
CA GLN A 92 -10.71 -8.24 -7.84
C GLN A 92 -11.30 -7.62 -6.59
N ASN A 93 -10.96 -6.34 -6.33
CA ASN A 93 -11.48 -5.59 -5.19
C ASN A 93 -11.64 -4.11 -5.57
N ASP A 94 -12.73 -3.49 -5.11
CA ASP A 94 -13.03 -2.07 -5.24
C ASP A 94 -13.56 -1.57 -3.90
N ASN A 95 -12.79 -0.72 -3.23
CA ASN A 95 -13.12 -0.19 -1.93
C ASN A 95 -12.92 1.33 -1.91
N SER A 96 -13.94 2.06 -1.47
CA SER A 96 -13.90 3.51 -1.34
C SER A 96 -14.24 3.96 0.08
N GLY A 97 -13.67 5.08 0.49
CA GLY A 97 -13.88 5.60 1.84
C GLY A 97 -13.52 7.06 1.97
N LYS A 98 -13.65 7.56 3.21
CA LYS A 98 -13.19 8.89 3.60
C LYS A 98 -11.98 8.78 4.49
N GLU A 99 -11.01 9.65 4.28
CA GLU A 99 -9.88 9.78 5.19
C GLU A 99 -10.25 10.62 6.41
N SER A 100 -9.57 10.36 7.53
CA SER A 100 -9.82 11.06 8.81
C SER A 100 -9.60 12.59 8.72
N TYR A 101 -8.86 13.05 7.73
CA TYR A 101 -8.56 14.47 7.51
C TYR A 101 -9.42 15.13 6.43
N GLY A 102 -10.53 14.49 5.99
CA GLY A 102 -11.51 15.09 5.11
C GLY A 102 -11.31 14.84 3.62
N GLY A 103 -10.44 13.92 3.22
CA GLY A 103 -10.31 13.42 1.87
C GLY A 103 -11.21 12.24 1.56
N VAL A 104 -11.41 11.94 0.29
CA VAL A 104 -12.03 10.71 -0.20
C VAL A 104 -10.99 9.90 -0.96
N PHE A 105 -11.01 8.58 -0.79
CA PHE A 105 -10.10 7.67 -1.48
C PHE A 105 -10.84 6.51 -2.12
N GLN A 106 -10.19 5.87 -3.08
CA GLN A 106 -10.61 4.61 -3.68
C GLN A 106 -9.41 3.71 -3.91
N ASN A 107 -9.54 2.45 -3.51
CA ASN A 107 -8.55 1.40 -3.67
C ASN A 107 -9.10 0.36 -4.64
N LEU A 108 -8.42 0.18 -5.76
CA LEU A 108 -8.72 -0.86 -6.73
C LEU A 108 -7.61 -1.90 -6.71
N THR A 109 -7.98 -3.17 -6.59
CA THR A 109 -7.08 -4.28 -6.90
C THR A 109 -7.54 -4.90 -8.22
N VAL A 110 -6.67 -4.83 -9.21
CA VAL A 110 -6.99 -5.23 -10.56
C VAL A 110 -6.09 -6.38 -11.00
N ARG A 111 -6.66 -7.35 -11.71
CA ARG A 111 -5.95 -8.47 -12.30
C ARG A 111 -5.98 -8.33 -13.81
N VAL A 112 -4.81 -8.30 -14.44
CA VAL A 112 -4.65 -8.12 -15.88
C VAL A 112 -3.76 -9.23 -16.42
N PRO A 113 -4.07 -9.85 -17.57
CA PRO A 113 -3.16 -10.79 -18.23
C PRO A 113 -1.75 -10.19 -18.34
N THR A 114 -0.74 -10.97 -17.96
CA THR A 114 0.65 -10.48 -17.88
C THR A 114 1.16 -9.89 -19.19
N ARG A 115 0.66 -10.38 -20.33
CA ARG A 115 0.95 -9.82 -21.66
C ARG A 115 0.46 -8.38 -21.84
N ASN A 116 -0.66 -8.02 -21.19
CA ASN A 116 -1.30 -6.71 -21.31
C ASN A 116 -0.95 -5.77 -20.16
N PHE A 117 -0.13 -6.21 -19.19
CA PHE A 117 0.22 -5.45 -17.99
C PHE A 117 0.83 -4.08 -18.32
N GLN A 118 1.81 -4.06 -19.24
CA GLN A 118 2.47 -2.81 -19.62
C GLN A 118 1.50 -1.84 -20.29
N MET A 119 0.65 -2.35 -21.18
CA MET A 119 -0.38 -1.55 -21.85
C MET A 119 -1.35 -0.93 -20.84
N ALA A 120 -1.82 -1.72 -19.86
CA ALA A 120 -2.70 -1.21 -18.80
C ALA A 120 -2.02 -0.12 -17.97
N LEU A 121 -0.76 -0.34 -17.59
CA LEU A 121 0.04 0.61 -16.81
C LEU A 121 0.25 1.93 -17.57
N ASP A 122 0.58 1.86 -18.85
CA ASP A 122 0.85 3.04 -19.67
C ASP A 122 -0.44 3.85 -19.94
N GLU A 123 -1.55 3.17 -20.21
CA GLU A 123 -2.85 3.84 -20.40
C GLU A 123 -3.34 4.52 -19.11
N ILE A 124 -3.20 3.88 -17.95
CA ILE A 124 -3.53 4.50 -16.66
C ILE A 124 -2.61 5.69 -16.41
N SER A 125 -1.32 5.57 -16.72
CA SER A 125 -0.34 6.63 -16.50
C SER A 125 -0.61 7.88 -17.34
N LYS A 126 -1.18 7.76 -18.55
CA LYS A 126 -1.54 8.91 -19.39
C LYS A 126 -2.59 9.82 -18.75
N GLY A 127 -3.46 9.27 -17.92
CA GLY A 127 -4.51 10.01 -17.22
C GLY A 127 -4.08 10.68 -15.91
N VAL A 128 -2.82 10.48 -15.49
CA VAL A 128 -2.30 10.94 -14.19
C VAL A 128 -1.23 12.00 -14.41
N VAL A 129 -1.41 13.17 -13.80
CA VAL A 129 -0.46 14.29 -13.90
C VAL A 129 0.81 14.00 -13.09
N TYR A 130 0.66 13.46 -11.88
CA TYR A 130 1.74 13.13 -10.97
C TYR A 130 1.40 11.91 -10.11
N PHE A 131 2.37 11.03 -9.93
CA PHE A 131 2.26 9.89 -9.02
C PHE A 131 2.98 10.21 -7.72
N ASP A 132 2.29 10.05 -6.60
CA ASP A 132 2.94 10.06 -5.27
C ASP A 132 3.81 8.81 -5.10
N GLU A 133 3.32 7.67 -5.64
CA GLU A 133 4.03 6.41 -5.66
C GLU A 133 3.72 5.66 -6.96
N LYS A 134 4.77 5.18 -7.63
CA LYS A 134 4.69 4.26 -8.77
C LYS A 134 5.78 3.22 -8.63
N THR A 135 5.42 2.07 -8.08
CA THR A 135 6.34 0.96 -7.84
C THR A 135 5.92 -0.24 -8.69
N ILE A 136 6.85 -0.76 -9.49
CA ILE A 136 6.65 -1.95 -10.31
C ILE A 136 7.67 -2.99 -9.85
N SER A 137 7.19 -4.13 -9.37
CA SER A 137 7.99 -5.25 -8.92
C SER A 137 7.83 -6.42 -9.89
N GLN A 138 8.94 -7.06 -10.21
CA GLN A 138 8.98 -8.29 -10.99
C GLN A 138 9.75 -9.33 -10.18
N LYS A 139 9.10 -10.48 -9.94
CA LYS A 139 9.70 -11.59 -9.21
C LYS A 139 9.77 -12.79 -10.13
N ASP A 140 10.99 -13.24 -10.41
CA ASP A 140 11.19 -14.52 -11.10
C ASP A 140 10.94 -15.66 -10.12
N VAL A 141 10.04 -16.54 -10.46
CA VAL A 141 9.65 -17.73 -9.70
C VAL A 141 9.90 -19.01 -10.47
N THR A 142 10.70 -18.96 -11.53
CA THR A 142 10.97 -20.10 -12.41
C THR A 142 11.58 -21.26 -11.64
N GLU A 143 12.58 -20.98 -10.79
CA GLU A 143 13.23 -21.99 -9.94
C GLU A 143 12.22 -22.60 -8.95
N GLU A 144 11.45 -21.76 -8.23
CA GLU A 144 10.43 -22.23 -7.29
C GLU A 144 9.39 -23.12 -7.97
N PHE A 145 8.99 -22.75 -9.20
CA PHE A 145 8.03 -23.52 -10.00
C PHE A 145 8.57 -24.88 -10.41
N VAL A 146 9.82 -24.93 -10.85
CA VAL A 146 10.51 -26.18 -11.28
C VAL A 146 10.71 -27.10 -10.07
N ASP A 147 11.19 -26.57 -8.95
CA ASP A 147 11.40 -27.34 -7.72
C ASP A 147 10.09 -27.94 -7.20
N LEU A 148 9.03 -27.13 -7.10
CA LEU A 148 7.71 -27.60 -6.67
C LEU A 148 7.17 -28.71 -7.58
N ASN A 149 7.36 -28.58 -8.89
CA ASN A 149 6.94 -29.59 -9.86
C ASN A 149 7.71 -30.92 -9.69
N ALA A 150 9.04 -30.83 -9.49
CA ALA A 150 9.87 -31.99 -9.25
C ALA A 150 9.48 -32.71 -7.94
N ARG A 151 9.29 -31.97 -6.85
CA ARG A 151 8.84 -32.50 -5.55
C ARG A 151 7.45 -33.13 -5.65
N LEU A 152 6.54 -32.49 -6.37
CA LEU A 152 5.20 -33.02 -6.59
C LEU A 152 5.24 -34.37 -7.33
N LYS A 153 6.07 -34.45 -8.40
CA LYS A 153 6.27 -35.68 -9.15
C LYS A 153 6.84 -36.82 -8.27
N ALA A 154 7.83 -36.50 -7.42
CA ALA A 154 8.41 -37.46 -6.49
C ALA A 154 7.39 -37.96 -5.46
N LYS A 155 6.56 -37.05 -4.89
CA LYS A 155 5.52 -37.43 -3.92
C LYS A 155 4.41 -38.28 -4.57
N ARG A 156 4.01 -38.02 -5.80
CA ARG A 156 3.06 -38.87 -6.52
C ARG A 156 3.64 -40.27 -6.77
N ALA A 157 4.91 -40.38 -7.15
CA ALA A 157 5.56 -41.68 -7.30
C ALA A 157 5.66 -42.45 -5.96
N LEU A 158 5.78 -41.69 -4.85
CA LEU A 158 5.75 -42.31 -3.50
C LEU A 158 4.32 -42.77 -3.16
N GLU A 159 3.28 -41.96 -3.44
CA GLU A 159 1.88 -42.35 -3.29
C GLU A 159 1.57 -43.65 -4.01
N ASP A 160 1.94 -43.76 -5.29
CA ASP A 160 1.73 -44.95 -6.11
C ASP A 160 2.40 -46.18 -5.48
N ARG A 161 3.61 -46.02 -4.88
CA ARG A 161 4.32 -47.09 -4.17
C ARG A 161 3.57 -47.56 -2.92
N TYR A 162 3.04 -46.59 -2.12
CA TYR A 162 2.28 -46.92 -0.92
C TYR A 162 0.93 -47.57 -1.27
N ILE A 163 0.27 -47.18 -2.34
CA ILE A 163 -0.93 -47.84 -2.87
C ILE A 163 -0.62 -49.30 -3.25
N ASN A 164 0.54 -49.55 -3.89
CA ASN A 164 0.98 -50.91 -4.20
C ASN A 164 1.33 -51.72 -2.95
N LEU A 165 1.87 -51.08 -1.89
CA LEU A 165 2.11 -51.75 -0.61
C LEU A 165 0.80 -52.09 0.09
N LEU A 166 -0.17 -51.17 0.10
CA LEU A 166 -1.51 -51.38 0.65
C LEU A 166 -2.18 -52.62 0.04
N SER A 167 -2.06 -52.78 -1.28
CA SER A 167 -2.63 -53.94 -1.98
C SER A 167 -2.00 -55.30 -1.59
N LYS A 168 -0.81 -55.27 -0.98
CA LYS A 168 -0.05 -56.43 -0.56
C LYS A 168 -0.08 -56.67 0.95
N ALA A 169 -0.69 -55.77 1.71
CA ALA A 169 -0.82 -55.86 3.16
C ALA A 169 -1.60 -57.11 3.56
N LYS A 170 -1.12 -57.82 4.57
CA LYS A 170 -1.66 -59.13 4.98
C LYS A 170 -2.52 -59.07 6.27
N ASN A 171 -2.37 -58.03 7.03
CA ASN A 171 -3.07 -57.86 8.30
C ASN A 171 -3.58 -56.39 8.45
N VAL A 172 -4.63 -56.22 9.29
CA VAL A 172 -5.28 -54.95 9.52
C VAL A 172 -4.36 -53.86 10.10
N LYS A 173 -3.38 -54.26 10.94
CA LYS A 173 -2.47 -53.33 11.57
C LYS A 173 -1.55 -52.67 10.51
N GLU A 174 -0.95 -53.51 9.67
CA GLU A 174 -0.10 -53.06 8.55
C GLU A 174 -0.88 -52.19 7.56
N MET A 175 -2.15 -52.55 7.29
CA MET A 175 -3.05 -51.76 6.44
C MET A 175 -3.29 -50.35 7.01
N LEU A 176 -3.60 -50.25 8.32
CA LEU A 176 -3.82 -48.97 8.99
C LEU A 176 -2.56 -48.08 9.04
N GLU A 177 -1.38 -48.71 9.24
CA GLU A 177 -0.11 -47.97 9.21
C GLU A 177 0.14 -47.37 7.81
N ILE A 178 -0.05 -48.17 6.73
CA ILE A 178 0.12 -47.72 5.35
C ILE A 178 -0.92 -46.63 4.99
N GLU A 179 -2.18 -46.79 5.43
CA GLU A 179 -3.22 -45.77 5.20
C GLU A 179 -2.89 -44.43 5.91
N GLY A 180 -2.31 -44.48 7.11
CA GLY A 180 -1.84 -43.29 7.82
C GLY A 180 -0.79 -42.53 7.01
N GLU A 181 0.26 -43.23 6.58
CA GLU A 181 1.33 -42.65 5.74
C GLU A 181 0.75 -42.11 4.39
N LEU A 182 -0.17 -42.85 3.80
CA LEU A 182 -0.81 -42.46 2.55
C LEU A 182 -1.62 -41.15 2.71
N ALA A 183 -2.30 -40.98 3.85
CA ALA A 183 -3.02 -39.75 4.16
C ALA A 183 -2.07 -38.56 4.27
N GLU A 184 -0.94 -38.70 4.95
CA GLU A 184 0.08 -37.64 5.04
C GLU A 184 0.68 -37.29 3.66
N ILE A 185 1.00 -38.31 2.86
CA ILE A 185 1.53 -38.09 1.49
C ILE A 185 0.51 -37.30 0.64
N ARG A 186 -0.78 -37.61 0.74
CA ARG A 186 -1.85 -36.92 0.00
C ARG A 186 -2.00 -35.49 0.44
N GLU A 187 -1.97 -35.22 1.74
CA GLU A 187 -2.00 -33.84 2.26
C GLU A 187 -0.84 -33.01 1.70
N GLU A 188 0.37 -33.58 1.69
CA GLU A 188 1.53 -32.89 1.12
C GLU A 188 1.39 -32.65 -0.40
N ILE A 189 0.83 -33.61 -1.14
CA ILE A 189 0.56 -33.46 -2.57
C ILE A 189 -0.42 -32.31 -2.81
N GLU A 190 -1.54 -32.28 -2.07
CA GLU A 190 -2.54 -31.22 -2.19
C GLU A 190 -1.97 -29.84 -1.86
N ALA A 191 -1.17 -29.74 -0.80
CA ALA A 191 -0.51 -28.50 -0.42
C ALA A 191 0.42 -27.97 -1.52
N LYS A 192 1.25 -28.86 -2.10
CA LYS A 192 2.17 -28.50 -3.20
C LYS A 192 1.43 -28.16 -4.49
N GLN A 193 0.35 -28.87 -4.82
CA GLN A 193 -0.51 -28.54 -5.95
C GLN A 193 -1.18 -27.18 -5.78
N GLY A 194 -1.70 -26.88 -4.60
CA GLY A 194 -2.28 -25.59 -4.25
C GLY A 194 -1.28 -24.45 -4.46
N ARG A 195 -0.05 -24.62 -3.96
CA ARG A 195 1.02 -23.64 -4.15
C ARG A 195 1.36 -23.42 -5.62
N LEU A 196 1.49 -24.50 -6.38
CA LEU A 196 1.82 -24.46 -7.81
C LEU A 196 0.71 -23.76 -8.61
N LYS A 197 -0.56 -24.08 -8.33
CA LYS A 197 -1.72 -23.41 -8.94
C LYS A 197 -1.76 -21.93 -8.61
N TYR A 198 -1.41 -21.55 -7.36
CA TYR A 198 -1.30 -20.14 -6.95
C TYR A 198 -0.22 -19.42 -7.76
N LEU A 199 1.00 -19.97 -7.83
CA LEU A 199 2.10 -19.37 -8.62
C LEU A 199 1.72 -19.24 -10.10
N GLN A 200 1.08 -20.26 -10.67
CA GLN A 200 0.62 -20.23 -12.04
C GLN A 200 -0.41 -19.11 -12.28
N SER A 201 -1.32 -18.91 -11.37
CA SER A 201 -2.29 -17.80 -11.42
C SER A 201 -1.57 -16.45 -11.35
N GLN A 202 -0.58 -16.29 -10.48
CA GLN A 202 0.17 -15.03 -10.33
C GLN A 202 1.06 -14.72 -11.54
N VAL A 203 1.61 -15.74 -12.18
CA VAL A 203 2.39 -15.59 -13.43
C VAL A 203 1.49 -15.24 -14.62
N SER A 204 0.31 -15.85 -14.69
CA SER A 204 -0.63 -15.62 -15.79
C SER A 204 -1.32 -14.26 -15.70
N LEU A 205 -1.63 -13.82 -14.48
CA LEU A 205 -2.34 -12.59 -14.20
C LEU A 205 -1.50 -11.69 -13.28
N SER A 206 -1.06 -10.57 -13.78
CA SER A 206 -0.39 -9.53 -13.01
C SER A 206 -1.38 -8.76 -12.16
N THR A 207 -0.90 -8.22 -11.03
CA THR A 207 -1.71 -7.45 -10.08
C THR A 207 -1.35 -5.97 -10.16
N LEU A 208 -2.37 -5.11 -10.26
CA LEU A 208 -2.23 -3.67 -10.09
C LEU A 208 -3.04 -3.23 -8.87
N HIS A 209 -2.36 -2.65 -7.89
CA HIS A 209 -2.95 -1.95 -6.77
C HIS A 209 -2.97 -0.47 -7.10
N ILE A 210 -4.15 0.10 -7.23
CA ILE A 210 -4.35 1.49 -7.62
C ILE A 210 -5.06 2.18 -6.46
N HIS A 211 -4.36 3.07 -5.80
CA HIS A 211 -4.89 3.95 -4.77
C HIS A 211 -4.97 5.36 -5.34
N PHE A 212 -6.16 5.87 -5.53
CA PHE A 212 -6.34 7.27 -5.91
C PHE A 212 -7.24 7.98 -4.92
N TYR A 213 -6.95 9.25 -4.71
CA TYR A 213 -7.62 10.03 -3.70
C TYR A 213 -7.85 11.46 -4.19
N LYS A 214 -8.79 12.11 -3.56
CA LYS A 214 -9.02 13.54 -3.70
C LYS A 214 -8.92 14.17 -2.32
N ASN A 215 -7.94 15.03 -2.14
CA ASN A 215 -7.91 15.88 -0.97
C ASN A 215 -9.07 16.86 -1.09
N GLU A 216 -10.10 16.68 -0.29
CA GLU A 216 -10.95 17.82 0.06
C GLU A 216 -10.06 18.70 0.96
N VAL A 217 -9.12 19.44 0.35
CA VAL A 217 -8.65 20.63 1.01
C VAL A 217 -9.96 21.33 1.37
N ALA A 218 -10.32 21.32 2.68
CA ALA A 218 -11.20 22.35 3.18
C ALA A 218 -10.63 23.59 2.55
N THR A 219 -11.24 24.05 1.49
CA THR A 219 -10.97 25.36 0.96
C THR A 219 -11.11 26.18 2.22
N LYS A 220 -9.99 26.52 2.87
CA LYS A 220 -9.93 27.75 3.61
C LYS A 220 -10.40 28.68 2.52
N VAL A 221 -11.71 28.89 2.53
CA VAL A 221 -12.32 29.95 1.78
C VAL A 221 -11.40 31.08 2.14
N THR A 222 -10.52 31.43 1.22
CA THR A 222 -9.82 32.69 1.27
C THR A 222 -10.99 33.64 1.19
N ASN A 223 -11.61 33.81 2.38
CA ASN A 223 -12.67 34.75 2.55
C ASN A 223 -12.00 36.04 2.11
N SER A 224 -12.17 36.36 0.84
CA SER A 224 -11.81 37.67 0.31
C SER A 224 -12.19 38.66 1.38
N TYR A 225 -11.33 39.61 1.69
CA TYR A 225 -11.66 40.63 2.69
C TYR A 225 -13.10 41.14 2.56
N GLY A 226 -13.63 41.17 1.36
CA GLY A 226 -15.04 41.46 1.08
C GLY A 226 -16.03 40.44 1.67
N SER A 227 -15.75 39.14 1.63
CA SER A 227 -16.64 38.12 2.24
C SER A 227 -16.54 38.09 3.75
N LYS A 228 -15.36 38.39 4.34
CA LYS A 228 -15.21 38.58 5.78
C LYS A 228 -15.98 39.80 6.25
N MET A 229 -15.94 40.90 5.49
CA MET A 229 -16.66 42.13 5.79
C MET A 229 -18.18 41.93 5.67
N MET A 230 -18.64 41.23 4.62
CA MET A 230 -20.05 40.88 4.46
C MET A 230 -20.56 39.94 5.57
N ASN A 231 -19.75 38.95 5.98
CA ASN A 231 -20.12 38.09 7.09
C ASN A 231 -20.09 38.82 8.44
N ALA A 232 -19.16 39.77 8.65
CA ALA A 232 -19.15 40.63 9.83
C ALA A 232 -20.38 41.54 9.88
N LEU A 233 -20.79 42.13 8.74
CA LEU A 233 -22.02 42.92 8.64
C LEU A 233 -23.27 42.06 8.94
N LYS A 234 -23.35 40.86 8.35
CA LYS A 234 -24.44 39.90 8.62
C LYS A 234 -24.48 39.46 10.09
N SER A 235 -23.34 39.19 10.69
CA SER A 235 -23.26 38.84 12.12
C SER A 235 -23.62 40.03 13.00
N GLY A 236 -23.21 41.24 12.66
CA GLY A 236 -23.61 42.48 13.33
C GLY A 236 -25.11 42.70 13.27
N TRP A 237 -25.72 42.52 12.10
CA TRP A 237 -27.17 42.66 11.92
C TRP A 237 -27.94 41.60 12.72
N ASN A 238 -27.49 40.37 12.75
CA ASN A 238 -28.06 39.33 13.60
C ASN A 238 -27.95 39.69 15.09
N GLY A 239 -26.80 40.24 15.53
CA GLY A 239 -26.61 40.69 16.91
C GLY A 239 -27.62 41.80 17.30
N VAL A 240 -27.86 42.79 16.41
CA VAL A 240 -28.86 43.85 16.61
C VAL A 240 -30.26 43.25 16.69
N SER A 241 -30.60 42.30 15.80
CA SER A 241 -31.91 41.63 15.80
C SER A 241 -32.14 40.84 17.11
N VAL A 242 -31.14 40.13 17.61
CA VAL A 242 -31.20 39.38 18.86
C VAL A 242 -31.34 40.34 20.07
N PHE A 243 -30.66 41.50 20.06
CA PHE A 243 -30.81 42.53 21.05
C PHE A 243 -32.23 43.10 21.12
N PHE A 244 -32.83 43.45 19.96
CA PHE A 244 -34.20 43.92 19.93
C PHE A 244 -35.22 42.85 20.36
N LEU A 245 -35.02 41.58 19.95
CA LEU A 245 -35.83 40.47 20.40
C LEU A 245 -35.73 40.27 21.95
N GLY A 246 -34.52 40.41 22.48
CA GLY A 246 -34.30 40.40 23.94
C GLY A 246 -35.02 41.51 24.66
N LEU A 247 -34.97 42.73 24.12
CA LEU A 247 -35.71 43.88 24.65
C LEU A 247 -37.23 43.65 24.58
N LEU A 248 -37.72 43.08 23.47
CA LEU A 248 -39.13 42.71 23.36
C LEU A 248 -39.56 41.67 24.39
N HIS A 249 -38.67 40.79 24.80
CA HIS A 249 -38.95 39.76 25.78
C HIS A 249 -39.06 40.30 27.22
N LEU A 250 -38.54 41.53 27.46
CA LEU A 250 -38.59 42.22 28.76
C LEU A 250 -39.91 42.90 29.07
N TRP A 251 -40.86 43.03 28.07
CA TRP A 251 -42.11 43.71 28.24
C TRP A 251 -42.98 43.19 29.41
N PRO A 252 -43.05 41.86 29.74
CA PRO A 252 -43.82 41.40 30.87
C PRO A 252 -43.27 41.90 32.20
N PHE A 253 -41.92 42.08 32.31
CA PHE A 253 -41.33 42.65 33.48
C PHE A 253 -41.63 44.12 33.69
N LEU A 254 -41.76 44.89 32.59
CA LEU A 254 -42.16 46.31 32.62
C LEU A 254 -43.60 46.48 33.08
N ILE A 255 -44.52 45.58 32.69
CA ILE A 255 -45.89 45.57 33.17
C ILE A 255 -45.93 45.25 34.68
N LEU A 256 -45.22 44.23 35.12
CA LEU A 256 -45.14 43.88 36.57
C LEU A 256 -44.60 45.01 37.39
N LEU A 257 -43.56 45.70 36.91
CA LEU A 257 -42.96 46.86 37.59
C LEU A 257 -43.93 48.06 37.63
N SER A 258 -44.70 48.30 36.55
CA SER A 258 -45.76 49.32 36.46
C SER A 258 -46.89 49.05 37.45
N VAL A 259 -47.36 47.79 37.51
CA VAL A 259 -48.42 47.38 38.45
C VAL A 259 -47.92 47.47 39.89
N SER A 260 -46.69 47.06 40.16
CA SER A 260 -46.08 47.16 41.49
C SER A 260 -45.97 48.63 41.96
N THR A 261 -45.49 49.55 41.10
CA THR A 261 -45.38 50.98 41.41
C THR A 261 -46.76 51.62 41.62
N PHE A 262 -47.79 51.19 40.88
CA PHE A 262 -49.16 51.64 41.06
C PHE A 262 -49.70 51.20 42.46
N PHE A 263 -49.49 49.95 42.84
CA PHE A 263 -49.91 49.44 44.17
C PHE A 263 -49.17 50.15 45.31
N VAL A 264 -47.88 50.37 45.22
CA VAL A 264 -47.08 51.07 46.22
C VAL A 264 -47.54 52.52 46.37
N ARG A 265 -47.77 53.24 45.26
CA ARG A 265 -48.32 54.62 45.30
C ARG A 265 -49.70 54.65 45.91
N ARG A 266 -50.57 53.71 45.61
CA ARG A 266 -51.90 53.59 46.16
C ARG A 266 -51.86 53.30 47.70
N TRP A 267 -50.90 52.50 48.14
CA TRP A 267 -50.73 52.12 49.55
C TRP A 267 -50.19 53.29 50.37
N ILE A 268 -49.23 54.07 49.85
CA ILE A 268 -48.73 55.27 50.44
C ILE A 268 -49.81 56.34 50.57
N LYS A 269 -50.63 56.55 49.52
CA LYS A 269 -51.76 57.52 49.63
C LYS A 269 -52.83 57.08 50.61
N LYS A 270 -52.98 55.81 50.95
CA LYS A 270 -53.98 55.30 51.90
C LYS A 270 -53.47 55.44 53.36
N LYS A 271 -52.19 55.62 53.59
CA LYS A 271 -51.55 55.78 54.89
C LYS A 271 -51.40 57.25 55.29
N SER A 272 -51.70 58.23 54.41
CA SER A 272 -51.63 59.69 54.62
C SER A 272 -52.99 60.33 54.75
N LYS A 273 -54.02 59.59 55.18
CA LYS A 273 -55.29 60.15 55.70
C LYS A 273 -55.52 59.77 57.13
#